data_bc62a2d3ca3f06d4a375a9eca5104667
#
_entry.id   bc62a2d3ca3f06d4a375a9eca5104667
#
_cell.length_a   1.000
_cell.length_b   1.000
_cell.length_c   1.000
_cell.angle_alpha   90.00
_cell.angle_beta   90.00
_cell.angle_gamma   90.00
#
_symmetry.space_group_name_H-M   'P 1'
#
loop_
_entity.id
_entity.type
_entity.pdbx_description
1 polymer ?
#
loop_
_entity_poly.entity_id
_entity_poly.type
_entity_poly.pdbx_seq_one_letter_code
_entity_poly.pdbx_strand_id
1 'polypeptide(L)'
;MADNIKQKIGKSIENRRGELTAMADKIFDLSEVSGEEYESSELLCGYLEKEGFKVERGTGLPTAFRAEWKNGNGGPVILVEYDALEKIGHACGHHLQGPAGIGAAIAVKECMSEYPCTIVVYGTPAEETLGGKIVMLDKGYMKELDLAFMSHGSPNTSVDEKCMALENFVVTFH
;
A
#
# COMPACT_ATOMS: atom_id res chain seq x y z
N MET A 1 -9.12 -26.93 -5.58
CA MET A 1 -9.31 -25.96 -4.47
C MET A 1 -8.60 -24.64 -4.77
N ALA A 2 -7.32 -24.63 -5.10
CA ALA A 2 -6.57 -23.39 -5.43
C ALA A 2 -7.13 -22.61 -6.62
N ASP A 3 -7.54 -23.23 -7.70
CA ASP A 3 -8.10 -22.56 -8.88
C ASP A 3 -9.43 -21.84 -8.56
N ASN A 4 -10.25 -22.40 -7.67
CA ASN A 4 -11.48 -21.76 -7.21
C ASN A 4 -11.20 -20.48 -6.40
N ILE A 5 -10.15 -20.48 -5.55
CA ILE A 5 -9.78 -19.30 -4.77
C ILE A 5 -9.24 -18.19 -5.70
N LYS A 6 -8.37 -18.53 -6.67
CA LYS A 6 -7.88 -17.55 -7.67
C LYS A 6 -9.01 -16.92 -8.47
N GLN A 7 -10.00 -17.71 -8.89
CA GLN A 7 -11.18 -17.20 -9.60
C GLN A 7 -12.03 -16.27 -8.72
N LYS A 8 -12.22 -16.60 -7.44
CA LYS A 8 -12.93 -15.75 -6.49
C LYS A 8 -12.20 -14.42 -6.27
N ILE A 9 -10.87 -14.46 -6.07
CA ILE A 9 -10.04 -13.26 -5.94
C ILE A 9 -10.17 -12.38 -7.19
N GLY A 10 -9.99 -12.96 -8.39
CA GLY A 10 -10.14 -12.22 -9.65
C GLY A 10 -11.51 -11.58 -9.82
N LYS A 11 -12.59 -12.30 -9.45
CA LYS A 11 -13.95 -11.76 -9.50
C LYS A 11 -14.16 -10.63 -8.48
N SER A 12 -13.62 -10.75 -7.27
CA SER A 12 -13.69 -9.71 -6.24
C SER A 12 -13.05 -8.41 -6.72
N ILE A 13 -11.85 -8.49 -7.32
CA ILE A 13 -11.14 -7.34 -7.89
C ILE A 13 -11.91 -6.76 -9.08
N GLU A 14 -12.40 -7.61 -9.98
CA GLU A 14 -13.14 -7.16 -11.16
C GLU A 14 -14.43 -6.42 -10.78
N ASN A 15 -15.15 -6.87 -9.77
CA ASN A 15 -16.34 -6.19 -9.27
C ASN A 15 -16.05 -4.78 -8.73
N ARG A 16 -14.81 -4.51 -8.32
CA ARG A 16 -14.35 -3.21 -7.79
C ARG A 16 -13.51 -2.42 -8.79
N ARG A 17 -13.33 -2.93 -10.00
CA ARG A 17 -12.50 -2.29 -11.02
C ARG A 17 -12.75 -0.79 -11.14
N GLY A 18 -14.02 -0.39 -11.27
CA GLY A 18 -14.39 1.01 -11.44
C GLY A 18 -14.01 1.89 -10.24
N GLU A 19 -14.25 1.41 -9.02
CA GLU A 19 -13.91 2.14 -7.79
C GLU A 19 -12.39 2.25 -7.61
N LEU A 20 -11.66 1.15 -7.83
CA LEU A 20 -10.19 1.12 -7.71
C LEU A 20 -9.52 2.01 -8.78
N THR A 21 -10.02 1.99 -10.01
CA THR A 21 -9.53 2.86 -11.09
C THR A 21 -9.79 4.33 -10.77
N ALA A 22 -11.00 4.68 -10.36
CA ALA A 22 -11.34 6.06 -10.00
C ALA A 22 -10.50 6.57 -8.81
N MET A 23 -10.16 5.68 -7.88
CA MET A 23 -9.26 6.00 -6.76
C MET A 23 -7.83 6.26 -7.26
N ALA A 24 -7.32 5.43 -8.18
CA ALA A 24 -6.01 5.64 -8.79
C ALA A 24 -5.94 6.95 -9.57
N ASP A 25 -6.96 7.24 -10.38
CA ASP A 25 -7.07 8.50 -11.12
C ASP A 25 -7.10 9.71 -10.16
N LYS A 26 -7.85 9.62 -9.05
CA LYS A 26 -7.90 10.67 -8.05
C LYS A 26 -6.56 10.92 -7.38
N ILE A 27 -5.82 9.86 -6.99
CA ILE A 27 -4.47 10.00 -6.40
C ILE A 27 -3.51 10.59 -7.44
N PHE A 28 -3.62 10.17 -8.71
CA PHE A 28 -2.83 10.75 -9.79
C PHE A 28 -3.05 12.27 -9.94
N ASP A 29 -4.29 12.71 -9.91
CA ASP A 29 -4.66 14.13 -10.02
C ASP A 29 -4.19 14.96 -8.81
N LEU A 30 -4.21 14.37 -7.59
CA LEU A 30 -3.71 15.01 -6.38
C LEU A 30 -2.21 15.27 -6.45
N SER A 31 -1.45 14.33 -6.98
CA SER A 31 0.02 14.40 -7.12
C SER A 31 0.73 14.92 -5.86
N GLU A 32 0.30 14.45 -4.69
CA GLU A 32 0.85 14.84 -3.41
C GLU A 32 2.26 14.27 -3.24
N VAL A 33 3.20 15.14 -2.91
CA VAL A 33 4.61 14.76 -2.76
C VAL A 33 4.89 14.09 -1.42
N SER A 34 6.03 13.43 -1.31
CA SER A 34 6.51 12.74 -0.11
C SER A 34 6.33 13.57 1.17
N GLY A 35 5.58 13.02 2.12
CA GLY A 35 5.29 13.64 3.43
C GLY A 35 4.06 14.55 3.44
N GLU A 36 3.45 14.83 2.30
CA GLU A 36 2.27 15.70 2.15
C GLU A 36 1.05 14.96 1.57
N GLU A 37 1.04 13.63 1.60
CA GLU A 37 0.03 12.73 0.98
C GLU A 37 -1.26 12.66 1.82
N TYR A 38 -1.80 13.77 2.28
CA TYR A 38 -2.93 13.81 3.21
C TYR A 38 -4.23 13.33 2.59
N GLU A 39 -4.59 13.81 1.40
CA GLU A 39 -5.83 13.43 0.73
C GLU A 39 -5.74 12.01 0.17
N SER A 40 -4.59 11.63 -0.39
CA SER A 40 -4.34 10.27 -0.88
C SER A 40 -4.44 9.24 0.23
N SER A 41 -3.79 9.50 1.37
CA SER A 41 -3.88 8.65 2.56
C SER A 41 -5.32 8.51 3.06
N GLU A 42 -6.05 9.63 3.18
CA GLU A 42 -7.43 9.62 3.66
C GLU A 42 -8.39 8.89 2.72
N LEU A 43 -8.18 9.02 1.41
CA LEU A 43 -8.95 8.29 0.40
C LEU A 43 -8.78 6.76 0.55
N LEU A 44 -7.55 6.30 0.73
CA LEU A 44 -7.24 4.88 0.97
C LEU A 44 -7.82 4.39 2.30
N CYS A 45 -7.65 5.18 3.38
CA CYS A 45 -8.19 4.89 4.70
C CYS A 45 -9.70 4.76 4.69
N GLY A 46 -10.41 5.75 4.12
CA GLY A 46 -11.87 5.75 4.05
C GLY A 46 -12.43 4.56 3.25
N TYR A 47 -11.74 4.16 2.18
CA TYR A 47 -12.14 2.98 1.43
C TYR A 47 -11.96 1.68 2.24
N LEU A 48 -10.84 1.53 2.96
CA LEU A 48 -10.62 0.38 3.84
C LEU A 48 -11.61 0.32 4.99
N GLU A 49 -11.99 1.46 5.58
CA GLU A 49 -13.05 1.53 6.60
C GLU A 49 -14.41 1.10 6.06
N LYS A 50 -14.80 1.59 4.88
CA LYS A 50 -16.02 1.18 4.16
C LYS A 50 -16.04 -0.34 3.95
N GLU A 51 -14.90 -0.93 3.67
CA GLU A 51 -14.73 -2.37 3.48
C GLU A 51 -14.55 -3.15 4.80
N GLY A 52 -14.67 -2.51 5.96
CA GLY A 52 -14.71 -3.15 7.27
C GLY A 52 -13.34 -3.46 7.88
N PHE A 53 -12.30 -2.76 7.47
CA PHE A 53 -11.03 -2.74 8.19
C PHE A 53 -11.08 -1.74 9.34
N LYS A 54 -10.38 -2.04 10.44
CA LYS A 54 -10.11 -1.07 11.49
C LYS A 54 -8.87 -0.27 11.10
N VAL A 55 -9.00 1.02 10.91
CA VAL A 55 -7.92 1.90 10.46
C VAL A 55 -7.38 2.75 11.60
N GLU A 56 -6.06 2.77 11.73
CA GLU A 56 -5.29 3.66 12.60
C GLU A 56 -4.44 4.57 11.73
N ARG A 57 -4.65 5.88 11.86
CA ARG A 57 -3.94 6.93 11.11
C ARG A 57 -2.74 7.44 11.88
N GLY A 58 -1.75 7.99 11.19
CA GLY A 58 -0.57 8.60 11.82
C GLY A 58 0.41 7.58 12.42
N THR A 59 0.47 6.37 11.88
CA THR A 59 1.33 5.29 12.37
C THR A 59 2.81 5.52 12.03
N GLY A 60 3.45 6.38 12.80
CA GLY A 60 4.86 6.72 12.66
C GLY A 60 5.13 7.98 11.84
N LEU A 61 4.32 8.29 10.86
CA LEU A 61 4.34 9.51 10.04
C LEU A 61 2.92 10.06 9.92
N PRO A 62 2.72 11.38 9.73
CA PRO A 62 1.38 11.99 9.70
C PRO A 62 0.43 11.36 8.68
N THR A 63 0.93 11.02 7.52
CA THR A 63 0.17 10.45 6.40
C THR A 63 0.23 8.92 6.34
N ALA A 64 0.96 8.26 7.26
CA ALA A 64 0.99 6.80 7.37
C ALA A 64 -0.28 6.26 8.04
N PHE A 65 -0.65 5.04 7.68
CA PHE A 65 -1.76 4.35 8.33
C PHE A 65 -1.50 2.85 8.48
N ARG A 66 -2.23 2.23 9.41
CA ARG A 66 -2.34 0.79 9.57
C ARG A 66 -3.82 0.40 9.54
N ALA A 67 -4.19 -0.46 8.63
CA ALA A 67 -5.53 -1.01 8.55
C ALA A 67 -5.49 -2.51 8.85
N GLU A 68 -6.40 -2.98 9.68
CA GLU A 68 -6.45 -4.37 10.11
C GLU A 68 -7.85 -4.95 9.92
N TRP A 69 -7.91 -6.14 9.32
CA TRP A 69 -9.05 -7.02 9.42
C TRP A 69 -8.62 -8.31 10.11
N LYS A 70 -9.32 -8.67 11.20
CA LYS A 70 -8.92 -9.79 12.06
C LYS A 70 -10.04 -10.83 12.19
N ASN A 71 -9.70 -12.07 11.82
CA ASN A 71 -10.53 -13.28 12.01
C ASN A 71 -9.71 -14.43 12.62
N GLY A 72 -8.54 -14.16 13.16
CA GLY A 72 -7.61 -15.13 13.71
C GLY A 72 -6.25 -14.51 13.97
N ASN A 73 -5.22 -15.33 14.08
CA ASN A 73 -3.85 -14.88 14.29
C ASN A 73 -2.99 -15.19 13.05
N GLY A 74 -1.93 -14.38 12.84
CA GLY A 74 -1.03 -14.50 11.71
C GLY A 74 -1.70 -14.12 10.38
N GLY A 75 -0.91 -13.87 9.36
CA GLY A 75 -1.41 -13.59 8.03
C GLY A 75 -0.57 -12.59 7.25
N PRO A 76 -1.04 -12.22 6.04
CA PRO A 76 -0.30 -11.35 5.17
C PRO A 76 -0.36 -9.89 5.62
N VAL A 77 0.75 -9.20 5.39
CA VAL A 77 0.83 -7.75 5.42
C VAL A 77 1.05 -7.23 4.01
N ILE A 78 0.30 -6.21 3.64
CA ILE A 78 0.41 -5.56 2.34
C ILE A 78 0.90 -4.14 2.57
N LEU A 79 1.98 -3.77 1.88
CA LEU A 79 2.56 -2.44 1.94
C LEU A 79 2.12 -1.66 0.70
N VAL A 80 1.69 -0.42 0.91
CA VAL A 80 1.24 0.45 -0.17
C VAL A 80 1.86 1.84 -0.07
N GLU A 81 2.31 2.34 -1.21
CA GLU A 81 2.86 3.67 -1.41
C GLU A 81 1.86 4.52 -2.21
N TYR A 82 1.93 5.84 -2.06
CA TYR A 82 1.00 6.76 -2.72
C TYR A 82 1.56 8.17 -2.90
N ASP A 83 2.86 8.38 -2.65
CA ASP A 83 3.53 9.65 -2.88
C ASP A 83 3.92 9.87 -4.34
N ALA A 84 3.94 11.13 -4.76
CA ALA A 84 4.39 11.59 -6.07
C ALA A 84 5.81 12.18 -5.99
N LEU A 85 6.48 12.21 -7.12
CA LEU A 85 7.75 12.90 -7.31
C LEU A 85 7.53 14.39 -7.53
N GLU A 86 8.38 15.23 -6.95
CA GLU A 86 8.39 16.65 -7.20
C GLU A 86 8.60 16.94 -8.70
N LYS A 87 7.80 17.82 -9.30
CA LYS A 87 7.84 18.25 -10.70
C LYS A 87 7.38 17.24 -11.76
N ILE A 88 7.42 15.94 -11.51
CA ILE A 88 7.07 14.92 -12.52
C ILE A 88 5.89 14.04 -12.10
N GLY A 89 5.29 14.31 -10.94
CA GLY A 89 4.08 13.61 -10.47
C GLY A 89 4.31 12.12 -10.24
N HIS A 90 3.32 11.32 -10.52
CA HIS A 90 3.34 9.86 -10.28
C HIS A 90 4.12 9.05 -11.32
N ALA A 91 5.37 9.47 -11.64
CA ALA A 91 6.21 8.76 -12.61
C ALA A 91 6.61 7.35 -12.15
N CYS A 92 6.68 7.10 -10.83
CA CYS A 92 6.95 5.77 -10.25
C CYS A 92 5.71 4.88 -10.16
N GLY A 93 4.51 5.43 -10.42
CA GLY A 93 3.28 4.64 -10.48
C GLY A 93 2.63 4.35 -9.11
N HIS A 94 3.00 5.06 -8.04
CA HIS A 94 2.45 4.84 -6.70
C HIS A 94 0.93 5.06 -6.62
N HIS A 95 0.36 5.93 -7.49
CA HIS A 95 -1.09 6.10 -7.62
C HIS A 95 -1.84 4.81 -8.01
N LEU A 96 -1.16 3.87 -8.69
CA LEU A 96 -1.71 2.54 -9.00
C LEU A 96 -1.47 1.55 -7.88
N GLN A 97 -0.33 1.65 -7.19
CA GLN A 97 0.11 0.71 -6.18
C GLN A 97 -0.81 0.74 -4.94
N GLY A 98 -1.18 1.91 -4.44
CA GLY A 98 -2.10 2.07 -3.32
C GLY A 98 -3.42 1.33 -3.55
N PRO A 99 -4.19 1.69 -4.58
CA PRO A 99 -5.45 1.01 -4.93
C PRO A 99 -5.30 -0.48 -5.23
N ALA A 100 -4.24 -0.90 -5.90
CA ALA A 100 -3.98 -2.32 -6.18
C ALA A 100 -3.76 -3.13 -4.89
N GLY A 101 -2.97 -2.60 -3.95
CA GLY A 101 -2.68 -3.25 -2.68
C GLY A 101 -3.93 -3.39 -1.79
N ILE A 102 -4.73 -2.32 -1.66
CA ILE A 102 -5.98 -2.41 -0.88
C ILE A 102 -7.02 -3.30 -1.57
N GLY A 103 -7.10 -3.28 -2.90
CA GLY A 103 -7.95 -4.20 -3.67
C GLY A 103 -7.57 -5.66 -3.42
N ALA A 104 -6.27 -5.96 -3.36
CA ALA A 104 -5.76 -7.30 -3.03
C ALA A 104 -6.13 -7.69 -1.59
N ALA A 105 -5.95 -6.79 -0.60
CA ALA A 105 -6.31 -7.03 0.79
C ALA A 105 -7.80 -7.38 0.96
N ILE A 106 -8.68 -6.63 0.29
CA ILE A 106 -10.13 -6.83 0.33
C ILE A 106 -10.50 -8.17 -0.32
N ALA A 107 -9.92 -8.49 -1.47
CA ALA A 107 -10.19 -9.74 -2.16
C ALA A 107 -9.73 -10.97 -1.35
N VAL A 108 -8.57 -10.88 -0.69
CA VAL A 108 -8.10 -11.91 0.23
C VAL A 108 -9.04 -12.05 1.43
N LYS A 109 -9.46 -10.94 2.06
CA LYS A 109 -10.43 -10.94 3.15
C LYS A 109 -11.72 -11.70 2.78
N GLU A 110 -12.29 -11.41 1.61
CA GLU A 110 -13.51 -12.08 1.15
C GLU A 110 -13.32 -13.59 0.93
N CYS A 111 -12.16 -13.97 0.40
CA CYS A 111 -11.87 -15.38 0.12
C CYS A 111 -11.44 -16.17 1.37
N MET A 112 -10.90 -15.50 2.38
CA MET A 112 -10.34 -16.09 3.59
C MET A 112 -11.24 -15.94 4.82
N SER A 113 -12.48 -15.48 4.65
CA SER A 113 -13.42 -15.28 5.77
C SER A 113 -13.71 -16.54 6.60
N GLU A 114 -13.57 -17.72 6.00
CA GLU A 114 -13.74 -19.02 6.67
C GLU A 114 -12.45 -19.55 7.32
N TYR A 115 -11.31 -18.88 7.12
CA TYR A 115 -10.01 -19.29 7.64
C TYR A 115 -9.52 -18.29 8.70
N PRO A 116 -9.00 -18.77 9.85
CA PRO A 116 -8.44 -17.87 10.85
C PRO A 116 -7.21 -17.15 10.30
N CYS A 117 -7.29 -15.83 10.13
CA CYS A 117 -6.15 -15.01 9.75
C CYS A 117 -6.37 -13.55 10.14
N THR A 118 -5.29 -12.80 10.14
CA THR A 118 -5.28 -11.34 10.23
C THR A 118 -4.69 -10.78 8.95
N ILE A 119 -5.35 -9.82 8.31
CA ILE A 119 -4.84 -9.10 7.15
C ILE A 119 -4.53 -7.68 7.60
N VAL A 120 -3.31 -7.24 7.34
CA VAL A 120 -2.86 -5.88 7.65
C VAL A 120 -2.46 -5.17 6.37
N VAL A 121 -2.87 -3.91 6.22
CA VAL A 121 -2.36 -3.00 5.20
C VAL A 121 -1.64 -1.87 5.91
N TYR A 122 -0.39 -1.63 5.55
CA TYR A 122 0.34 -0.45 5.94
C TYR A 122 0.42 0.53 4.78
N GLY A 123 -0.11 1.73 4.98
CA GLY A 123 0.19 2.88 4.15
C GLY A 123 1.54 3.46 4.53
N THR A 124 2.48 3.37 3.59
CA THR A 124 3.89 3.73 3.80
C THR A 124 4.25 4.93 2.94
N PRO A 125 3.99 6.18 3.44
CA PRO A 125 4.22 7.41 2.70
C PRO A 125 5.71 7.76 2.57
N ALA A 126 6.00 8.78 1.80
CA ALA A 126 7.31 9.43 1.68
C ALA A 126 8.43 8.46 1.25
N GLU A 127 8.14 7.58 0.30
CA GLU A 127 9.11 6.62 -0.21
C GLU A 127 10.24 7.34 -0.95
N GLU A 128 9.89 8.29 -1.82
CA GLU A 128 10.78 8.95 -2.78
C GLU A 128 11.83 9.90 -2.12
N THR A 129 11.64 10.27 -0.87
CA THR A 129 12.56 11.21 -0.19
C THR A 129 13.02 10.73 1.18
N LEU A 130 12.08 10.41 2.06
CA LEU A 130 12.36 10.15 3.48
C LEU A 130 12.57 8.66 3.79
N GLY A 131 12.15 7.77 2.89
CA GLY A 131 12.13 6.34 3.16
C GLY A 131 11.17 6.01 4.30
N GLY A 132 9.89 6.38 4.16
CA GLY A 132 8.90 6.32 5.23
C GLY A 132 8.79 4.98 5.94
N LYS A 133 9.01 3.86 5.22
CA LYS A 133 9.07 2.51 5.80
C LYS A 133 10.16 2.37 6.86
N ILE A 134 11.33 2.98 6.63
CA ILE A 134 12.46 2.95 7.58
C ILE A 134 12.05 3.69 8.86
N VAL A 135 11.47 4.87 8.72
CA VAL A 135 10.98 5.66 9.85
C VAL A 135 9.93 4.91 10.66
N MET A 136 8.98 4.26 9.99
CA MET A 136 7.94 3.45 10.64
C MET A 136 8.56 2.25 11.37
N LEU A 137 9.53 1.57 10.76
CA LEU A 137 10.23 0.43 11.36
C LEU A 137 11.02 0.85 12.61
N ASP A 138 11.75 1.96 12.56
CA ASP A 138 12.52 2.50 13.69
C ASP A 138 11.61 2.89 14.86
N LYS A 139 10.40 3.37 14.58
CA LYS A 139 9.36 3.67 15.59
C LYS A 139 8.65 2.42 16.11
N GLY A 140 9.00 1.25 15.62
CA GLY A 140 8.52 -0.02 16.15
C GLY A 140 7.29 -0.59 15.48
N TYR A 141 6.83 0.01 14.38
CA TYR A 141 5.81 -0.59 13.54
C TYR A 141 6.39 -1.75 12.72
N MET A 142 5.54 -2.60 12.18
CA MET A 142 5.94 -3.75 11.34
C MET A 142 6.74 -4.85 12.07
N LYS A 143 6.74 -4.88 13.41
CA LYS A 143 7.49 -5.91 14.17
C LYS A 143 6.83 -7.28 14.18
N GLU A 144 5.54 -7.36 13.89
CA GLU A 144 4.71 -8.57 13.98
C GLU A 144 4.38 -9.14 12.60
N LEU A 145 5.28 -8.98 11.63
CA LEU A 145 5.06 -9.43 10.26
C LEU A 145 5.48 -10.89 10.10
N ASP A 146 4.52 -11.77 9.80
CA ASP A 146 4.82 -13.14 9.34
C ASP A 146 5.27 -13.15 7.88
N LEU A 147 4.59 -12.34 7.04
CA LEU A 147 4.80 -12.29 5.60
C LEU A 147 4.34 -10.93 5.05
N ALA A 148 5.21 -10.23 4.35
CA ALA A 148 4.92 -8.95 3.74
C ALA A 148 4.94 -9.02 2.21
N PHE A 149 3.99 -8.37 1.57
CA PHE A 149 3.90 -8.22 0.12
C PHE A 149 3.83 -6.74 -0.26
N MET A 150 4.51 -6.42 -1.34
CA MET A 150 4.41 -5.14 -2.02
C MET A 150 4.47 -5.37 -3.52
N SER A 151 3.61 -4.70 -4.28
CA SER A 151 3.73 -4.62 -5.73
C SER A 151 4.28 -3.25 -6.10
N HIS A 152 5.15 -3.18 -7.08
CA HIS A 152 5.72 -1.92 -7.56
C HIS A 152 5.76 -1.90 -9.09
N GLY A 153 5.57 -0.71 -9.67
CA GLY A 153 5.69 -0.50 -11.11
C GLY A 153 7.12 -0.82 -11.58
N SER A 154 7.23 -1.60 -12.67
CA SER A 154 8.52 -1.97 -13.26
C SER A 154 8.35 -2.18 -14.77
N PRO A 155 9.39 -1.93 -15.60
CA PRO A 155 9.36 -2.19 -17.03
C PRO A 155 9.13 -3.67 -17.39
N ASN A 156 9.46 -4.57 -16.48
CA ASN A 156 9.32 -6.02 -16.66
C ASN A 156 8.56 -6.63 -15.48
N THR A 157 7.83 -7.72 -15.74
CA THR A 157 7.24 -8.51 -14.64
C THR A 157 8.32 -9.36 -14.00
N SER A 158 8.63 -9.11 -12.75
CA SER A 158 9.62 -9.84 -11.96
C SER A 158 9.06 -10.20 -10.58
N VAL A 159 9.66 -11.19 -9.95
CA VAL A 159 9.39 -11.61 -8.58
C VAL A 159 10.73 -11.70 -7.86
N ASP A 160 10.79 -11.19 -6.63
CA ASP A 160 12.00 -11.21 -5.81
C ASP A 160 13.17 -10.43 -6.44
N GLU A 161 12.90 -9.18 -6.80
CA GLU A 161 13.93 -8.31 -7.37
C GLU A 161 14.98 -7.95 -6.33
N LYS A 162 16.26 -8.12 -6.70
CA LYS A 162 17.37 -7.81 -5.80
C LYS A 162 17.66 -6.32 -5.84
N CYS A 163 17.39 -5.61 -4.75
CA CYS A 163 17.76 -4.22 -4.58
C CYS A 163 19.17 -4.09 -4.02
N MET A 164 19.93 -3.12 -4.54
CA MET A 164 21.22 -2.70 -3.98
C MET A 164 21.01 -1.55 -3.00
N ALA A 165 21.96 -1.36 -2.09
CA ALA A 165 21.98 -0.19 -1.22
C ALA A 165 22.23 1.09 -2.07
N LEU A 166 21.55 2.17 -1.70
CA LEU A 166 21.68 3.48 -2.33
C LEU A 166 22.09 4.51 -1.29
N GLU A 167 23.02 5.41 -1.68
CA GLU A 167 23.38 6.58 -0.91
C GLU A 167 23.38 7.81 -1.83
N ASN A 168 22.69 8.87 -1.41
CA ASN A 168 22.55 10.10 -2.19
C ASN A 168 23.44 11.20 -1.62
N PHE A 169 24.12 11.93 -2.49
CA PHE A 169 24.93 13.11 -2.15
C PHE A 169 24.46 14.31 -2.97
N VAL A 170 24.29 15.45 -2.31
CA VAL A 170 24.05 16.73 -2.97
C VAL A 170 25.26 17.61 -2.76
N VAL A 171 25.89 18.05 -3.86
CA VAL A 171 27.03 18.96 -3.83
C VAL A 171 26.60 20.28 -4.46
N THR A 172 26.70 21.37 -3.71
CA THR A 172 26.36 22.72 -4.18
C THR A 172 27.64 23.56 -4.32
N PHE A 173 27.84 24.12 -5.47
CA PHE A 173 28.92 25.10 -5.74
C PHE A 173 28.33 26.52 -5.71
N HIS A 174 29.01 27.44 -5.02
CA HIS A 174 28.66 28.86 -4.91
C HIS A 174 29.64 29.71 -5.67
#